data_5e522cfbc05ce1dfffe8f1261f2b4a67
#
_entry.id   5e522cfbc05ce1dfffe8f1261f2b4a67
#
_cell.length_a   1.000
_cell.length_b   1.000
_cell.length_c   1.000
_cell.angle_alpha   90.00
_cell.angle_beta   90.00
_cell.angle_gamma   90.00
#
_symmetry.space_group_name_H-M   'P 1'
#
loop_
_entity.id
_entity.type
_entity.pdbx_description
1 polymer ?
#
loop_
_entity_poly.entity_id
_entity_poly.type
_entity_poly.pdbx_seq_one_letter_code
_entity_poly.pdbx_strand_id
1 'polypeptide(L)'
;MHRSVHHNATLNRTFFALSDPTRRTILERLAGGPATIGQLAEPLGLTLNGVKKHVGILEDVDLVVTAKVGRARECQLGPAQLQDATGWIDAYRRAWERRLDRFGAYVEELR
;
A
#
# COMPACT_ATOMS: atom_id res chain seq x y z
N MET A 1 4.56 -22.36 11.03
CA MET A 1 5.52 -21.82 10.09
C MET A 1 5.03 -21.80 8.67
N HIS A 2 4.55 -22.91 8.17
CA HIS A 2 4.09 -22.98 6.78
C HIS A 2 2.87 -22.12 6.50
N ARG A 3 2.00 -21.94 7.50
CA ARG A 3 0.84 -21.06 7.36
C ARG A 3 1.25 -19.62 7.09
N SER A 4 2.31 -19.16 7.76
CA SER A 4 2.75 -17.78 7.60
C SER A 4 3.26 -17.50 6.20
N VAL A 5 3.81 -18.52 5.50
CA VAL A 5 4.26 -18.36 4.12
C VAL A 5 3.08 -18.08 3.20
N HIS A 6 1.96 -18.80 3.35
CA HIS A 6 0.79 -18.60 2.50
C HIS A 6 0.08 -17.28 2.79
N HIS A 7 -0.06 -16.91 4.06
CA HIS A 7 -0.57 -15.59 4.43
C HIS A 7 0.33 -14.49 3.91
N ASN A 8 1.64 -14.71 3.97
CA ASN A 8 2.62 -13.72 3.57
C ASN A 8 2.62 -13.47 2.07
N ALA A 9 2.11 -14.37 1.23
CA ALA A 9 2.06 -14.15 -0.21
C ALA A 9 1.20 -12.94 -0.57
N THR A 10 0.01 -12.81 -0.01
CA THR A 10 -0.85 -11.64 -0.22
C THR A 10 -0.26 -10.41 0.45
N LEU A 11 0.22 -10.55 1.67
CA LEU A 11 0.84 -9.46 2.42
C LEU A 11 2.06 -8.91 1.67
N ASN A 12 2.89 -9.79 1.14
CA ASN A 12 4.09 -9.39 0.39
C ASN A 12 3.72 -8.62 -0.86
N ARG A 13 2.68 -9.03 -1.58
CA ARG A 13 2.24 -8.32 -2.78
C ARG A 13 1.70 -6.94 -2.44
N THR A 14 0.98 -6.82 -1.33
CA THR A 14 0.50 -5.52 -0.86
C THR A 14 1.66 -4.60 -0.52
N PHE A 15 2.63 -5.07 0.25
CA PHE A 15 3.81 -4.27 0.58
C PHE A 15 4.62 -3.93 -0.66
N PHE A 16 4.74 -4.85 -1.60
CA PHE A 16 5.43 -4.57 -2.86
C PHE A 16 4.72 -3.42 -3.60
N ALA A 17 3.40 -3.49 -3.71
CA ALA A 17 2.64 -2.44 -4.38
C ALA A 17 2.87 -1.07 -3.71
N LEU A 18 2.97 -1.04 -2.39
CA LEU A 18 3.16 0.18 -1.62
C LEU A 18 4.63 0.62 -1.52
N SER A 19 5.56 -0.20 -1.96
CA SER A 19 7.00 0.08 -1.79
C SER A 19 7.55 1.12 -2.76
N ASP A 20 6.78 1.51 -3.77
CA ASP A 20 7.22 2.46 -4.78
C ASP A 20 6.58 3.83 -4.55
N PRO A 21 7.38 4.92 -4.55
CA PRO A 21 6.84 6.24 -4.28
C PRO A 21 5.84 6.71 -5.35
N THR A 22 6.04 6.32 -6.60
CA THR A 22 5.10 6.68 -7.67
C THR A 22 3.74 6.05 -7.42
N ARG A 23 3.71 4.78 -7.03
CA ARG A 23 2.45 4.10 -6.74
C ARG A 23 1.75 4.71 -5.54
N ARG A 24 2.48 5.07 -4.49
CA ARG A 24 1.89 5.77 -3.34
C ARG A 24 1.32 7.13 -3.76
N THR A 25 2.01 7.86 -4.61
CA THR A 25 1.51 9.15 -5.12
C THR A 25 0.22 8.96 -5.92
N ILE A 26 0.14 7.91 -6.73
CA ILE A 26 -1.10 7.60 -7.46
C ILE A 26 -2.25 7.36 -6.48
N LEU A 27 -2.03 6.57 -5.44
CA LEU A 27 -3.07 6.31 -4.44
C LEU A 27 -3.49 7.59 -3.72
N GLU A 28 -2.55 8.44 -3.36
CA GLU A 28 -2.84 9.72 -2.72
C GLU A 28 -3.69 10.60 -3.63
N ARG A 29 -3.36 10.63 -4.92
CA ARG A 29 -4.16 11.38 -5.89
C ARG A 29 -5.58 10.85 -6.00
N LEU A 30 -5.73 9.51 -6.04
CA LEU A 30 -7.04 8.87 -6.17
C LEU A 30 -7.87 8.98 -4.91
N ALA A 31 -7.24 9.23 -3.75
CA ALA A 31 -7.98 9.51 -2.52
C ALA A 31 -8.82 10.78 -2.65
N GLY A 32 -8.44 11.70 -3.53
CA GLY A 32 -9.21 12.91 -3.79
C GLY A 32 -10.29 12.75 -4.85
N GLY A 33 -10.39 11.59 -5.48
CA GLY A 33 -11.39 11.30 -6.50
C GLY A 33 -10.80 10.57 -7.71
N PRO A 34 -11.66 10.04 -8.58
CA PRO A 34 -11.20 9.32 -9.77
C PRO A 34 -10.33 10.17 -10.70
N ALA A 35 -9.46 9.51 -11.44
CA ALA A 35 -8.61 10.15 -12.43
C ALA A 35 -8.33 9.18 -13.57
N THR A 36 -8.19 9.71 -14.77
CA THR A 36 -7.81 8.90 -15.93
C THR A 36 -6.31 8.62 -15.90
N ILE A 37 -5.88 7.61 -16.68
CA ILE A 37 -4.47 7.32 -16.84
C ILE A 37 -3.69 8.58 -17.26
N GLY A 38 -4.23 9.35 -18.22
CA GLY A 38 -3.59 10.59 -18.68
C GLY A 38 -3.48 11.63 -17.58
N GLN A 39 -4.52 11.78 -16.77
CA GLN A 39 -4.50 12.72 -15.64
C GLN A 39 -3.50 12.34 -14.58
N LEU A 40 -3.24 11.05 -14.41
CA LEU A 40 -2.22 10.57 -13.49
C LEU A 40 -0.81 10.76 -14.06
N ALA A 41 -0.65 10.54 -15.37
CA ALA A 41 0.65 10.59 -16.02
C ALA A 41 1.24 11.99 -16.06
N GLU A 42 0.42 13.00 -16.33
CA GLU A 42 0.88 14.36 -16.58
C GLU A 42 1.68 14.95 -15.41
N PRO A 43 1.15 15.01 -14.18
CA PRO A 43 1.92 15.59 -13.07
C PRO A 43 3.12 14.74 -12.66
N LEU A 44 3.13 13.44 -13.00
CA LEU A 44 4.24 12.56 -12.67
C LEU A 44 5.36 12.58 -13.70
N GLY A 45 5.12 13.22 -14.86
CA GLY A 45 6.10 13.23 -15.95
C GLY A 45 6.35 11.84 -16.53
N LEU A 46 5.36 10.95 -16.46
CA LEU A 46 5.48 9.58 -16.94
C LEU A 46 4.72 9.38 -18.24
N THR A 47 5.11 8.34 -18.98
CA THR A 47 4.34 7.88 -20.14
C THR A 47 3.06 7.20 -19.69
N LEU A 48 2.10 7.12 -20.61
CA LEU A 48 0.86 6.37 -20.33
C LEU A 48 1.15 4.90 -19.98
N ASN A 49 2.09 4.29 -20.70
CA ASN A 49 2.46 2.90 -20.42
C ASN A 49 3.12 2.73 -19.06
N GLY A 50 3.93 3.70 -18.64
CA GLY A 50 4.54 3.68 -17.32
C GLY A 50 3.51 3.72 -16.21
N VAL A 51 2.51 4.62 -16.35
CA VAL A 51 1.41 4.69 -15.39
C VAL A 51 0.58 3.43 -15.40
N LYS A 52 0.28 2.88 -16.58
CA LYS A 52 -0.49 1.63 -16.69
C LYS A 52 0.17 0.47 -15.94
N LYS A 53 1.49 0.38 -15.99
CA LYS A 53 2.22 -0.67 -15.25
C LYS A 53 2.05 -0.49 -13.74
N HIS A 54 2.20 0.72 -13.25
CA HIS A 54 2.00 0.99 -11.82
C HIS A 54 0.57 0.74 -11.39
N VAL A 55 -0.39 1.17 -12.19
CA VAL A 55 -1.82 0.94 -11.92
C VAL A 55 -2.12 -0.56 -11.92
N GLY A 56 -1.54 -1.33 -12.85
CA GLY A 56 -1.72 -2.77 -12.91
C GLY A 56 -1.27 -3.47 -11.63
N ILE A 57 -0.14 -3.05 -11.07
CA ILE A 57 0.34 -3.59 -9.81
C ILE A 57 -0.63 -3.28 -8.67
N LEU A 58 -1.17 -2.07 -8.65
CA LEU A 58 -2.15 -1.67 -7.65
C LEU A 58 -3.48 -2.41 -7.83
N GLU A 59 -3.89 -2.67 -9.07
CA GLU A 59 -5.09 -3.45 -9.35
C GLU A 59 -4.96 -4.89 -8.87
N ASP A 60 -3.77 -5.48 -9.00
CA ASP A 60 -3.53 -6.87 -8.61
C ASP A 60 -3.76 -7.11 -7.11
N VAL A 61 -3.69 -6.08 -6.31
CA VAL A 61 -3.93 -6.17 -4.86
C VAL A 61 -5.21 -5.42 -4.45
N ASP A 62 -6.05 -5.09 -5.40
CA ASP A 62 -7.34 -4.43 -5.18
C ASP A 62 -7.25 -3.04 -4.52
N LEU A 63 -6.11 -2.40 -4.62
CA LEU A 63 -5.96 -1.01 -4.14
C LEU A 63 -6.52 -0.01 -5.14
N VAL A 64 -6.60 -0.39 -6.40
CA VAL A 64 -7.15 0.43 -7.48
C VAL A 64 -8.08 -0.44 -8.31
N VAL A 65 -9.17 0.13 -8.77
CA VAL A 65 -10.02 -0.47 -9.82
C VAL A 65 -10.06 0.51 -10.98
N THR A 66 -10.20 -0.04 -12.19
CA THR A 66 -10.28 0.78 -13.39
C THR A 66 -11.51 0.42 -14.18
N ALA A 67 -12.04 1.40 -14.92
CA ALA A 67 -13.15 1.20 -15.79
C ALA A 67 -12.98 2.07 -17.04
N LYS A 68 -13.49 1.57 -18.16
CA LYS A 68 -13.48 2.37 -19.38
C LYS A 68 -14.65 3.34 -19.34
N VAL A 69 -14.33 4.63 -19.44
CA VAL A 69 -15.33 5.70 -19.49
C VAL A 69 -15.09 6.46 -20.78
N GLY A 70 -15.97 6.28 -21.75
CA GLY A 70 -15.75 6.79 -23.09
C GLY A 70 -14.51 6.16 -23.72
N ARG A 71 -13.55 6.99 -24.11
CA ARG A 71 -12.27 6.53 -24.68
C ARG A 71 -11.16 6.45 -23.63
N ALA A 72 -11.44 6.87 -22.42
CA ALA A 72 -10.44 6.93 -21.36
C ALA A 72 -10.59 5.76 -20.41
N ARG A 73 -9.47 5.42 -19.76
CA ARG A 73 -9.44 4.48 -18.65
C ARG A 73 -9.41 5.27 -17.36
N GLU A 74 -10.48 5.17 -16.59
CA GLU A 74 -10.61 5.89 -15.33
C GLU A 74 -10.21 4.98 -14.17
N CYS A 75 -9.39 5.50 -13.28
CA CYS A 75 -8.92 4.81 -12.09
C CYS A 75 -9.57 5.39 -10.86
N GLN A 76 -9.84 4.54 -9.87
CA GLN A 76 -10.32 5.00 -8.56
C GLN A 76 -9.85 4.00 -7.49
N LEU A 77 -9.91 4.43 -6.23
CA LEU A 77 -9.52 3.55 -5.14
C LEU A 77 -10.37 2.29 -5.14
N GLY A 78 -9.71 1.16 -4.94
CA GLY A 78 -10.34 -0.14 -4.88
C GLY A 78 -10.81 -0.52 -3.49
N PRO A 79 -11.41 -1.72 -3.36
CA PRO A 79 -12.01 -2.17 -2.10
C PRO A 79 -11.02 -2.67 -1.06
N ALA A 80 -9.73 -2.79 -1.38
CA ALA A 80 -8.76 -3.29 -0.42
C ALA A 80 -8.68 -2.36 0.79
N GLN A 81 -8.79 -2.94 1.98
CA GLN A 81 -8.81 -2.18 3.23
C GLN A 81 -7.49 -2.23 3.96
N LEU A 82 -6.49 -2.89 3.40
CA LEU A 82 -5.14 -3.00 3.97
C LEU A 82 -5.11 -3.61 5.37
N GLN A 83 -6.13 -4.37 5.74
CA GLN A 83 -6.25 -4.91 7.10
C GLN A 83 -5.09 -5.82 7.46
N ASP A 84 -4.63 -6.66 6.52
CA ASP A 84 -3.51 -7.56 6.78
C ASP A 84 -2.22 -6.78 6.98
N ALA A 85 -2.00 -5.75 6.17
CA ALA A 85 -0.81 -4.90 6.29
C ALA A 85 -0.81 -4.10 7.59
N THR A 86 -1.93 -3.45 7.91
CA THR A 86 -2.03 -2.68 9.15
C THR A 86 -1.97 -3.59 10.37
N GLY A 87 -2.55 -4.80 10.28
CA GLY A 87 -2.47 -5.79 11.36
C GLY A 87 -1.04 -6.22 11.63
N TRP A 88 -0.25 -6.46 10.59
CA TRP A 88 1.15 -6.81 10.74
C TRP A 88 1.95 -5.66 11.36
N ILE A 89 1.74 -4.43 10.86
CA ILE A 89 2.42 -3.25 11.35
C ILE A 89 2.07 -3.01 12.83
N ASP A 90 0.80 -3.13 13.18
CA ASP A 90 0.36 -2.92 14.57
C ASP A 90 0.93 -3.97 15.51
N ALA A 91 0.98 -5.23 15.07
CA ALA A 91 1.56 -6.30 15.88
C ALA A 91 3.05 -6.05 16.12
N TYR A 92 3.78 -5.62 15.09
CA TYR A 92 5.19 -5.29 15.21
C TYR A 92 5.40 -4.11 16.16
N ARG A 93 4.58 -3.07 16.01
CA ARG A 93 4.67 -1.90 16.87
C ARG A 93 4.40 -2.24 18.33
N ARG A 94 3.38 -3.07 18.60
CA ARG A 94 3.10 -3.51 19.98
C ARG A 94 4.24 -4.32 20.56
N ALA A 95 4.88 -5.17 19.75
CA ALA A 95 6.04 -5.94 20.21
C ALA A 95 7.19 -5.01 20.60
N TRP A 96 7.44 -3.96 19.81
CA TRP A 96 8.44 -2.96 20.11
C TRP A 96 8.12 -2.22 21.41
N GLU A 97 6.88 -1.78 21.59
CA GLU A 97 6.45 -1.05 22.77
C GLU A 97 6.64 -1.89 24.03
N ARG A 98 6.26 -3.17 23.98
CA ARG A 98 6.46 -4.07 25.12
C ARG A 98 7.95 -4.25 25.44
N ARG A 99 8.78 -4.32 24.43
CA ARG A 99 10.22 -4.46 24.63
C ARG A 99 10.82 -3.19 25.24
N LEU A 100 10.39 -2.03 24.77
CA LEU A 100 10.83 -0.75 25.33
C LEU A 100 10.36 -0.59 26.77
N ASP A 101 9.14 -0.99 27.08
CA ASP A 101 8.63 -0.93 28.45
C ASP A 101 9.47 -1.80 29.40
N ARG A 102 9.80 -3.03 28.97
CA ARG A 102 10.66 -3.91 29.76
C ARG A 102 12.05 -3.34 29.96
N PHE A 103 12.60 -2.72 28.91
CA PHE A 103 13.90 -2.06 29.02
C PHE A 103 13.85 -0.88 29.99
N GLY A 104 12.78 -0.07 29.91
CA GLY A 104 12.58 1.05 30.81
C GLY A 104 12.47 0.61 32.27
N ALA A 105 11.71 -0.47 32.52
CA ALA A 105 11.59 -1.04 33.87
C ALA A 105 12.95 -1.54 34.37
N TYR A 106 13.74 -2.19 33.50
CA TYR A 106 15.07 -2.65 33.85
C TYR A 106 15.99 -1.47 34.25
N VAL A 107 15.96 -0.41 33.46
CA VAL A 107 16.76 0.80 33.78
C VAL A 107 16.35 1.41 35.10
N GLU A 108 15.05 1.45 35.39
CA GLU A 108 14.57 1.97 36.68
C GLU A 108 15.08 1.13 37.86
N GLU A 109 15.13 -0.19 37.72
CA GLU A 109 15.66 -1.07 38.76
C GLU A 109 17.15 -0.84 39.03
N LEU A 110 17.90 -0.35 38.06
CA LEU A 110 19.31 -0.09 38.18
C LEU A 110 19.60 1.21 38.95
N ARG A 111 18.63 2.05 39.18
CA ARG A 111 18.77 3.27 39.94
C ARG A 111 18.66 2.99 41.43
#